data_590ffdf1054e9080b8215494b1b42e7a
#
_entry.id   590ffdf1054e9080b8215494b1b42e7a
#
_cell.length_a   1.000
_cell.length_b   1.000
_cell.length_c   1.000
_cell.angle_alpha   90.00
_cell.angle_beta   90.00
_cell.angle_gamma   90.00
#
_symmetry.space_group_name_H-M   'P 1'
#
loop_
_entity.id
_entity.type
_entity.pdbx_description
1 polymer ?
#
loop_
_entity_poly.entity_id
_entity_poly.type
_entity_poly.pdbx_seq_one_letter_code
_entity_poly.pdbx_strand_id
1 'polypeptide(L)'
;MSTPSLLSGGTRAFLLLSVLATGTSLIVTACETKDPQPTGRTESPTVTKMKREFVSGEALVKFKPAVSQERMDAILKECGTERIAPMNDMGVHHVRIVNKEAVEKVVTRLSAFQEVEYAEPNLLSHTEQ
;
A
#
# COMPACT_ATOMS: atom_id res chain seq x y z
N MET A 1 4.80 48.95 -18.13
CA MET A 1 3.57 49.40 -17.47
C MET A 1 2.93 48.15 -16.93
N SER A 2 3.26 47.82 -15.66
CA SER A 2 2.40 47.95 -14.48
C SER A 2 1.32 46.91 -14.46
N THR A 3 1.14 46.04 -13.52
CA THR A 3 1.25 46.11 -12.08
C THR A 3 1.22 44.73 -11.43
N PRO A 4 1.74 44.55 -10.21
CA PRO A 4 1.60 43.30 -9.44
C PRO A 4 0.36 43.36 -8.55
N SER A 5 -0.25 42.24 -8.27
CA SER A 5 -1.24 42.09 -7.18
C SER A 5 -0.79 41.08 -6.16
N LEU A 6 -0.40 41.54 -5.13
CA LEU A 6 -0.35 41.43 -3.72
C LEU A 6 -1.45 40.58 -3.05
N LEU A 7 -0.98 39.68 -2.16
CA LEU A 7 -1.44 39.40 -0.80
C LEU A 7 -2.89 38.96 -0.56
N SER A 8 -3.03 37.76 -0.02
CA SER A 8 -3.89 37.58 1.15
C SER A 8 -3.34 36.46 2.02
N GLY A 9 -2.75 36.86 3.10
CA GLY A 9 -2.40 36.06 4.26
C GLY A 9 -3.66 35.68 5.03
N GLY A 10 -3.69 34.43 5.48
CA GLY A 10 -4.69 33.89 6.38
C GLY A 10 -4.03 33.15 7.50
N THR A 11 -3.49 33.89 8.44
CA THR A 11 -3.07 33.42 9.77
C THR A 11 -4.32 32.97 10.52
N ARG A 12 -4.49 31.69 10.75
CA ARG A 12 -5.46 31.16 11.72
C ARG A 12 -4.70 30.64 12.91
N ALA A 13 -4.66 31.50 13.94
CA ALA A 13 -4.31 31.16 15.30
C ALA A 13 -5.33 30.15 15.85
N PHE A 14 -4.87 28.98 16.23
CA PHE A 14 -5.69 28.04 17.01
C PHE A 14 -5.36 28.19 18.49
N LEU A 15 -6.36 28.67 19.18
CA LEU A 15 -6.42 28.78 20.65
C LEU A 15 -6.26 27.40 21.30
N LEU A 16 -5.30 27.31 22.20
CA LEU A 16 -5.17 26.24 23.18
C LEU A 16 -6.32 26.36 24.20
N LEU A 17 -7.14 25.33 24.28
CA LEU A 17 -8.05 25.12 25.40
C LEU A 17 -7.57 23.92 26.20
N SER A 18 -6.95 24.24 27.34
CA SER A 18 -6.52 23.32 28.38
C SER A 18 -7.75 22.92 29.21
N VAL A 19 -8.10 21.63 29.24
CA VAL A 19 -9.06 21.13 30.23
C VAL A 19 -8.35 20.09 31.08
N LEU A 20 -8.04 20.53 32.31
CA LEU A 20 -7.74 19.65 33.43
C LEU A 20 -9.02 18.98 33.89
N ALA A 21 -9.04 17.67 33.92
CA ALA A 21 -10.00 16.89 34.68
C ALA A 21 -9.25 15.88 35.54
N THR A 22 -9.16 16.22 36.81
CA THR A 22 -8.83 15.33 37.93
C THR A 22 -9.96 14.37 38.19
N GLY A 23 -9.68 13.13 38.48
CA GLY A 23 -10.73 12.29 39.05
C GLY A 23 -10.47 10.80 39.04
N THR A 24 -9.96 10.31 40.15
CA THR A 24 -10.47 9.20 40.98
C THR A 24 -10.02 7.80 40.60
N SER A 25 -9.09 7.35 41.39
CA SER A 25 -8.72 5.96 41.73
C SER A 25 -9.93 5.10 42.09
N LEU A 26 -10.08 3.97 41.43
CA LEU A 26 -10.85 2.84 41.92
C LEU A 26 -9.98 1.59 41.85
N ILE A 27 -9.52 1.20 43.01
CA ILE A 27 -8.93 -0.10 43.34
C ILE A 27 -10.05 -1.12 43.23
N VAL A 28 -9.97 -2.06 42.34
CA VAL A 28 -10.78 -3.26 42.34
C VAL A 28 -9.89 -4.48 42.59
N THR A 29 -10.10 -5.02 43.71
CA THR A 29 -9.56 -6.20 44.36
C THR A 29 -9.56 -7.45 43.45
N ALA A 30 -8.45 -8.16 43.51
CA ALA A 30 -8.25 -9.47 42.96
C ALA A 30 -9.34 -10.47 43.32
N CYS A 31 -9.87 -11.17 42.31
CA CYS A 31 -10.41 -12.51 42.49
C CYS A 31 -9.59 -13.46 41.63
N GLU A 32 -8.73 -14.17 42.33
CA GLU A 32 -7.98 -15.31 41.87
C GLU A 32 -8.95 -16.48 41.74
N THR A 33 -9.38 -16.78 40.53
CA THR A 33 -10.04 -18.04 40.20
C THR A 33 -9.05 -18.87 39.38
N LYS A 34 -8.50 -19.83 40.09
CA LYS A 34 -7.68 -20.92 39.58
C LYS A 34 -8.57 -21.87 38.78
N ASP A 35 -8.59 -21.71 37.48
CA ASP A 35 -9.19 -22.68 36.57
C ASP A 35 -8.20 -23.68 36.06
N PRO A 36 -8.54 -24.97 35.99
CA PRO A 36 -7.66 -26.03 35.54
C PRO A 36 -7.45 -25.92 34.03
N GLN A 37 -6.21 -25.90 33.66
CA GLN A 37 -5.71 -25.91 32.29
C GLN A 37 -6.20 -27.16 31.55
N PRO A 38 -6.96 -27.03 30.46
CA PRO A 38 -7.10 -28.14 29.53
C PRO A 38 -5.86 -28.18 28.63
N THR A 39 -5.11 -29.25 28.80
CA THR A 39 -4.07 -29.67 27.87
C THR A 39 -4.72 -30.04 26.54
N GLY A 40 -4.95 -29.05 25.71
CA GLY A 40 -5.31 -29.19 24.32
C GLY A 40 -4.24 -28.48 23.51
N ARG A 41 -3.21 -29.24 23.12
CA ARG A 41 -2.22 -28.81 22.14
C ARG A 41 -2.93 -28.69 20.80
N THR A 42 -3.57 -27.56 20.56
CA THR A 42 -3.96 -27.18 19.22
C THR A 42 -2.70 -26.62 18.56
N GLU A 43 -2.00 -27.49 17.86
CA GLU A 43 -1.03 -27.06 16.89
C GLU A 43 -1.76 -26.18 15.89
N SER A 44 -1.59 -24.88 16.04
CA SER A 44 -1.91 -23.95 14.95
C SER A 44 -1.18 -24.45 13.72
N PRO A 45 -1.88 -24.65 12.59
CA PRO A 45 -1.19 -24.99 11.36
C PRO A 45 -0.20 -23.85 11.12
N THR A 46 1.09 -24.18 11.18
CA THR A 46 2.16 -23.30 10.72
C THR A 46 1.85 -23.06 9.27
N VAL A 47 1.20 -21.91 8.97
CA VAL A 47 1.06 -21.43 7.61
C VAL A 47 2.47 -21.19 7.14
N THR A 48 3.05 -22.21 6.53
CA THR A 48 4.30 -22.07 5.79
C THR A 48 4.02 -21.00 4.76
N LYS A 49 4.54 -19.79 5.03
CA LYS A 49 4.46 -18.65 4.12
C LYS A 49 5.21 -19.09 2.86
N MET A 50 4.47 -19.67 1.92
CA MET A 50 5.02 -20.03 0.62
C MET A 50 5.70 -18.79 0.08
N LYS A 51 7.00 -18.83 -0.06
CA LYS A 51 7.79 -17.79 -0.68
C LYS A 51 7.36 -17.75 -2.14
N ARG A 52 6.44 -16.84 -2.46
CA ARG A 52 6.03 -16.62 -3.84
C ARG A 52 7.25 -16.10 -4.59
N GLU A 53 7.73 -16.88 -5.52
CA GLU A 53 8.81 -16.45 -6.39
C GLU A 53 8.23 -15.55 -7.48
N PHE A 54 8.88 -14.45 -7.73
CA PHE A 54 8.50 -13.49 -8.77
C PHE A 54 9.70 -13.12 -9.62
N VAL A 55 9.46 -12.68 -10.84
CA VAL A 55 10.50 -12.20 -11.74
C VAL A 55 11.06 -10.90 -11.18
N SER A 56 12.36 -10.91 -10.90
CA SER A 56 13.02 -9.74 -10.35
C SER A 56 12.94 -8.55 -11.30
N GLY A 57 12.50 -7.41 -10.76
CA GLY A 57 12.42 -6.17 -11.55
C GLY A 57 11.23 -6.09 -12.50
N GLU A 58 10.23 -6.97 -12.34
CA GLU A 58 9.02 -6.94 -13.17
C GLU A 58 7.75 -6.90 -12.33
N ALA A 59 6.74 -6.19 -12.83
CA ALA A 59 5.44 -6.09 -12.22
C ALA A 59 4.32 -6.09 -13.28
N LEU A 60 3.13 -6.43 -12.83
CA LEU A 60 1.90 -6.36 -13.60
C LEU A 60 1.04 -5.22 -13.06
N VAL A 61 0.52 -4.38 -13.95
CA VAL A 61 -0.29 -3.21 -13.59
C VAL A 61 -1.55 -3.18 -14.43
N LYS A 62 -2.69 -3.05 -13.79
CA LYS A 62 -3.95 -2.79 -14.46
C LYS A 62 -4.47 -1.41 -14.11
N PHE A 63 -4.80 -0.65 -15.13
CA PHE A 63 -5.43 0.65 -15.00
C PHE A 63 -6.94 0.56 -15.17
N LYS A 64 -7.66 1.51 -14.59
CA LYS A 64 -9.10 1.64 -14.78
C LYS A 64 -9.42 2.01 -16.24
N PRO A 65 -10.55 1.57 -16.80
CA PRO A 65 -10.85 1.76 -18.21
C PRO A 65 -10.92 3.21 -18.69
N ALA A 66 -11.20 4.14 -17.78
CA ALA A 66 -11.33 5.57 -18.09
C ALA A 66 -10.00 6.33 -18.16
N VAL A 67 -8.87 5.67 -17.88
CA VAL A 67 -7.54 6.32 -17.85
C VAL A 67 -6.99 6.41 -19.26
N SER A 68 -6.58 7.62 -19.66
CA SER A 68 -5.95 7.83 -20.97
C SER A 68 -4.56 7.22 -21.03
N GLN A 69 -4.13 6.84 -22.22
CA GLN A 69 -2.81 6.27 -22.48
C GLN A 69 -1.68 7.17 -21.98
N GLU A 70 -1.78 8.47 -22.23
CA GLU A 70 -0.79 9.47 -21.78
C GLU A 70 -0.67 9.52 -20.26
N ARG A 71 -1.81 9.39 -19.55
CA ARG A 71 -1.81 9.37 -18.10
C ARG A 71 -1.21 8.09 -17.54
N MET A 72 -1.49 6.94 -18.17
CA MET A 72 -0.87 5.67 -17.82
C MET A 72 0.66 5.76 -17.96
N ASP A 73 1.14 6.29 -19.09
CA ASP A 73 2.58 6.43 -19.36
C ASP A 73 3.25 7.40 -18.37
N ALA A 74 2.57 8.47 -17.98
CA ALA A 74 3.05 9.40 -16.97
C ALA A 74 3.22 8.73 -15.61
N ILE A 75 2.23 7.94 -15.14
CA ILE A 75 2.28 7.20 -13.88
C ILE A 75 3.40 6.17 -13.89
N LEU A 76 3.53 5.41 -14.98
CA LEU A 76 4.59 4.42 -15.10
C LEU A 76 5.97 5.05 -15.02
N LYS A 77 6.18 6.16 -15.73
CA LYS A 77 7.43 6.93 -15.71
C LYS A 77 7.73 7.51 -14.32
N GLU A 78 6.72 8.05 -13.64
CA GLU A 78 6.87 8.58 -12.27
C GLU A 78 7.27 7.48 -11.28
N CYS A 79 6.77 6.26 -11.47
CA CYS A 79 7.15 5.11 -10.66
C CYS A 79 8.49 4.48 -11.03
N GLY A 80 9.18 4.99 -12.05
CA GLY A 80 10.44 4.42 -12.51
C GLY A 80 10.28 3.07 -13.20
N THR A 81 9.17 2.92 -13.92
CA THR A 81 8.86 1.71 -14.69
C THR A 81 8.73 2.01 -16.17
N GLU A 82 8.98 1.00 -16.99
CA GLU A 82 8.84 1.02 -18.44
C GLU A 82 7.96 -0.13 -18.90
N ARG A 83 7.06 0.12 -19.84
CA ARG A 83 6.20 -0.92 -20.41
C ARG A 83 7.02 -1.86 -21.28
N ILE A 84 6.93 -3.16 -21.00
CA ILE A 84 7.56 -4.21 -21.82
C ILE A 84 6.59 -4.67 -22.91
N ALA A 85 5.37 -4.98 -22.51
CA ALA A 85 4.31 -5.46 -23.40
C ALA A 85 2.92 -5.14 -22.85
N PRO A 86 1.93 -4.88 -23.71
CA PRO A 86 0.54 -4.95 -23.31
C PRO A 86 0.22 -6.43 -23.07
N MET A 87 -0.32 -6.75 -21.91
CA MET A 87 -0.73 -8.11 -21.62
C MET A 87 -2.21 -8.28 -21.99
N ASN A 88 -2.44 -8.76 -23.19
CA ASN A 88 -3.72 -9.24 -23.70
C ASN A 88 -4.97 -8.35 -23.52
N ASP A 89 -6.09 -8.88 -23.93
CA ASP A 89 -7.43 -8.24 -23.93
C ASP A 89 -7.94 -7.80 -22.55
N MET A 90 -7.24 -8.16 -21.46
CA MET A 90 -7.62 -7.82 -20.08
C MET A 90 -7.15 -6.42 -19.62
N GLY A 91 -6.40 -5.68 -20.45
CA GLY A 91 -5.91 -4.35 -20.10
C GLY A 91 -4.82 -4.32 -19.00
N VAL A 92 -4.13 -5.45 -18.81
CA VAL A 92 -2.99 -5.55 -17.90
C VAL A 92 -1.72 -5.19 -18.65
N HIS A 93 -0.88 -4.38 -18.05
CA HIS A 93 0.40 -3.97 -18.60
C HIS A 93 1.54 -4.66 -17.86
N HIS A 94 2.42 -5.31 -18.60
CA HIS A 94 3.66 -5.85 -18.09
C HIS A 94 4.73 -4.75 -18.11
N VAL A 95 5.28 -4.45 -16.96
CA VAL A 95 6.24 -3.36 -16.78
C VAL A 95 7.54 -3.85 -16.16
N ARG A 96 8.65 -3.23 -16.57
CA ARG A 96 9.97 -3.42 -15.99
C ARG A 96 10.34 -2.23 -15.13
N ILE A 97 10.96 -2.49 -13.99
CA ILE A 97 11.48 -1.48 -13.08
C ILE A 97 12.88 -1.08 -13.56
N VAL A 98 13.05 0.19 -13.92
CA VAL A 98 14.33 0.68 -14.50
C VAL A 98 15.23 1.34 -13.46
N ASN A 99 14.72 1.77 -12.34
CA ASN A 99 15.45 2.45 -11.27
C ASN A 99 16.08 1.50 -10.24
N LYS A 100 16.03 0.18 -10.45
CA LYS A 100 16.57 -0.87 -9.57
C LYS A 100 15.98 -0.87 -8.14
N GLU A 101 14.84 -0.28 -7.94
CA GLU A 101 14.11 -0.40 -6.67
C GLU A 101 13.54 -1.81 -6.46
N ALA A 102 13.26 -2.14 -5.20
CA ALA A 102 12.58 -3.39 -4.87
C ALA A 102 11.16 -3.40 -5.45
N VAL A 103 10.77 -4.54 -6.03
CA VAL A 103 9.48 -4.72 -6.72
C VAL A 103 8.31 -4.34 -5.81
N GLU A 104 8.36 -4.73 -4.55
CA GLU A 104 7.31 -4.47 -3.57
C GLU A 104 7.09 -2.97 -3.32
N LYS A 105 8.18 -2.17 -3.32
CA LYS A 105 8.09 -0.71 -3.15
C LYS A 105 7.42 -0.06 -4.35
N VAL A 106 7.81 -0.48 -5.55
CA VAL A 106 7.24 0.04 -6.79
C VAL A 106 5.78 -0.34 -6.92
N VAL A 107 5.42 -1.58 -6.61
CA VAL A 107 4.03 -2.07 -6.58
C VAL A 107 3.19 -1.26 -5.59
N THR A 108 3.71 -1.01 -4.38
CA THR A 108 3.02 -0.18 -3.39
C THR A 108 2.79 1.25 -3.90
N ARG A 109 3.78 1.84 -4.57
CA ARG A 109 3.67 3.18 -5.16
C ARG A 109 2.65 3.23 -6.29
N LEU A 110 2.68 2.25 -7.19
CA LEU A 110 1.69 2.12 -8.27
C LEU A 110 0.28 1.97 -7.73
N SER A 111 0.09 1.14 -6.70
CA SER A 111 -1.22 0.93 -6.07
C SER A 111 -1.76 2.15 -5.32
N ALA A 112 -0.93 3.16 -5.04
CA ALA A 112 -1.38 4.40 -4.42
C ALA A 112 -2.09 5.35 -5.38
N PHE A 113 -1.95 5.17 -6.69
CA PHE A 113 -2.65 5.97 -7.69
C PHE A 113 -4.10 5.53 -7.82
N GLN A 114 -5.01 6.49 -7.80
CA GLN A 114 -6.46 6.22 -7.94
C GLN A 114 -6.83 5.67 -9.32
N GLU A 115 -6.01 5.91 -10.31
CA GLU A 115 -6.16 5.44 -11.69
C GLU A 115 -5.79 3.97 -11.85
N VAL A 116 -5.00 3.43 -10.92
CA VAL A 116 -4.61 2.01 -10.92
C VAL A 116 -5.70 1.18 -10.27
N GLU A 117 -6.12 0.12 -10.94
CA GLU A 117 -7.07 -0.85 -10.40
C GLU A 117 -6.35 -1.83 -9.46
N TYR A 118 -5.22 -2.37 -9.91
CA TYR A 118 -4.28 -3.14 -9.10
C TYR A 118 -2.87 -3.12 -9.68
N ALA A 119 -1.89 -3.40 -8.83
CA ALA A 119 -0.51 -3.67 -9.23
C ALA A 119 0.01 -4.84 -8.38
N GLU A 120 0.78 -5.74 -9.00
CA GLU A 120 1.35 -6.92 -8.34
C GLU A 120 2.72 -7.29 -8.94
N PRO A 121 3.58 -7.99 -8.18
CA PRO A 121 4.79 -8.56 -8.73
C PRO A 121 4.46 -9.58 -9.83
N ASN A 122 5.30 -9.70 -10.86
CA ASN A 122 5.15 -10.75 -11.87
C ASN A 122 5.53 -12.11 -11.25
N LEU A 123 4.51 -12.85 -10.81
CA LEU A 123 4.69 -14.14 -10.13
C LEU A 123 5.07 -15.23 -11.12
N LEU A 124 6.06 -16.04 -10.74
CA LEU A 124 6.38 -17.26 -11.49
C LEU A 124 5.31 -18.32 -11.21
N SER A 125 4.61 -18.72 -12.24
CA SER A 125 3.68 -19.85 -12.18
C SER A 125 4.50 -21.14 -12.32
N HIS A 126 4.72 -21.85 -11.21
CA HIS A 126 5.23 -23.21 -11.27
C HIS A 126 4.06 -24.14 -11.60
N THR A 127 3.98 -24.56 -12.86
CA THR A 127 3.12 -25.67 -13.22
C THR A 127 3.86 -26.94 -12.79
N GLU A 128 3.43 -27.56 -11.72
CA GLU A 128 3.88 -28.91 -11.40
C GLU A 128 3.36 -29.86 -12.50
N GLN A 129 4.30 -30.47 -13.21
CA GLN A 129 4.03 -31.56 -14.16
C GLN A 129 4.09 -32.90 -13.42
#